data_5859c9f84eee028e962f223de08bf40d
#
_entry.id   5859c9f84eee028e962f223de08bf40d
#
_cell.length_a   1.000
_cell.length_b   1.000
_cell.length_c   1.000
_cell.angle_alpha   90.00
_cell.angle_beta   90.00
_cell.angle_gamma   90.00
#
_symmetry.space_group_name_H-M   'P 1'
#
loop_
_entity.id
_entity.type
_entity.pdbx_description
1 polymer ?
#
loop_
_entity_poly.entity_id
_entity_poly.type
_entity_poly.pdbx_seq_one_letter_code
_entity_poly.pdbx_strand_id
1 'polypeptide(L)'
;MGNKCTVDGCDRKHYGRGWCRLHWRRMKRSGTLDANQQYSTTAERLDGRSRWEGGCLVWTGAKSAGYGTWSDHGKKVYAHRAAWERENGAIPDGKHIDHLCWNRACILPEHLRAVTKAENNQNLQGARADSTTGIRGVHFRKKTGKWMVTVKGKYVGIYATVDEAERAAVAARKSLMKYTQN
;
A
#
# COMPACT_ATOMS: atom_id res chain seq x y z
N MET A 1 -47.26 -19.99 7.67
CA MET A 1 -45.87 -20.48 7.66
C MET A 1 -45.00 -19.40 7.01
N GLY A 2 -44.02 -18.83 7.72
CA GLY A 2 -43.18 -17.76 7.16
C GLY A 2 -42.21 -18.32 6.11
N ASN A 3 -42.16 -17.67 4.93
CA ASN A 3 -41.30 -18.09 3.85
C ASN A 3 -39.84 -18.06 4.28
N LYS A 4 -39.10 -19.14 4.05
CA LYS A 4 -37.65 -19.26 4.31
C LYS A 4 -36.85 -18.62 3.17
N CYS A 5 -35.60 -18.34 3.41
CA CYS A 5 -34.64 -17.88 2.40
C CYS A 5 -34.47 -18.95 1.30
N THR A 6 -34.46 -18.54 0.04
CA THR A 6 -34.33 -19.46 -1.11
C THR A 6 -32.88 -19.91 -1.37
N VAL A 7 -31.91 -19.42 -0.61
CA VAL A 7 -30.51 -19.87 -0.71
C VAL A 7 -30.36 -21.21 -0.02
N ASP A 8 -29.84 -22.20 -0.74
CA ASP A 8 -29.62 -23.55 -0.24
C ASP A 8 -28.83 -23.55 1.07
N GLY A 9 -29.29 -24.35 2.04
CA GLY A 9 -28.70 -24.44 3.37
C GLY A 9 -28.96 -23.23 4.28
N CYS A 10 -29.85 -22.31 3.87
CA CYS A 10 -30.18 -21.15 4.71
C CYS A 10 -31.57 -21.24 5.34
N ASP A 11 -31.63 -21.49 6.63
CA ASP A 11 -32.89 -21.60 7.40
C ASP A 11 -33.46 -20.25 7.90
N ARG A 12 -32.87 -19.13 7.51
CA ARG A 12 -33.28 -17.80 7.98
C ARG A 12 -34.59 -17.36 7.32
N LYS A 13 -35.39 -16.62 8.09
CA LYS A 13 -36.65 -16.03 7.60
C LYS A 13 -36.39 -15.13 6.40
N HIS A 14 -37.25 -15.22 5.40
CA HIS A 14 -37.32 -14.35 4.23
C HIS A 14 -37.44 -12.87 4.65
N TYR A 15 -36.71 -11.98 3.96
CA TYR A 15 -36.75 -10.53 4.15
C TYR A 15 -37.23 -9.79 2.89
N GLY A 16 -36.73 -10.14 1.70
CA GLY A 16 -37.12 -9.54 0.43
C GLY A 16 -36.52 -10.29 -0.78
N ARG A 17 -37.25 -10.35 -1.89
CA ARG A 17 -36.85 -11.03 -3.13
C ARG A 17 -36.44 -12.49 -2.95
N GLY A 18 -37.08 -13.22 -2.04
CA GLY A 18 -36.74 -14.60 -1.76
C GLY A 18 -35.58 -14.79 -0.78
N TRP A 19 -34.90 -13.75 -0.36
CA TRP A 19 -33.66 -13.85 0.47
C TRP A 19 -33.87 -13.37 1.90
N CYS A 20 -33.12 -13.93 2.85
CA CYS A 20 -33.00 -13.37 4.18
C CYS A 20 -32.24 -12.03 4.16
N ARG A 21 -32.33 -11.26 5.25
CA ARG A 21 -31.68 -9.93 5.36
C ARG A 21 -30.16 -9.96 5.04
N LEU A 22 -29.48 -11.05 5.38
CA LEU A 22 -28.06 -11.22 5.09
C LEU A 22 -27.81 -11.39 3.60
N HIS A 23 -28.50 -12.31 2.92
CA HIS A 23 -28.36 -12.57 1.50
C HIS A 23 -28.85 -11.39 0.64
N TRP A 24 -29.90 -10.71 1.06
CA TRP A 24 -30.36 -9.47 0.41
C TRP A 24 -29.29 -8.36 0.48
N ARG A 25 -28.66 -8.14 1.66
CA ARG A 25 -27.56 -7.17 1.79
C ARG A 25 -26.35 -7.53 0.94
N ARG A 26 -26.04 -8.82 0.83
CA ARG A 26 -24.94 -9.33 -0.02
C ARG A 26 -25.19 -9.01 -1.48
N MET A 27 -26.35 -9.43 -1.99
CA MET A 27 -26.73 -9.17 -3.37
C MET A 27 -26.69 -7.68 -3.68
N LYS A 28 -27.20 -6.83 -2.78
CA LYS A 28 -27.18 -5.36 -2.97
C LYS A 28 -25.76 -4.77 -2.97
N ARG A 29 -24.81 -5.37 -2.24
CA ARG A 29 -23.44 -4.85 -2.10
C ARG A 29 -22.47 -5.41 -3.15
N SER A 30 -22.60 -6.67 -3.51
CA SER A 30 -21.63 -7.40 -4.36
C SER A 30 -22.24 -7.93 -5.66
N GLY A 31 -23.56 -7.82 -5.87
CA GLY A 31 -24.23 -8.35 -7.05
C GLY A 31 -24.33 -9.88 -7.08
N THR A 32 -23.86 -10.59 -6.04
CA THR A 32 -23.91 -12.04 -5.97
C THR A 32 -24.43 -12.53 -4.62
N LEU A 33 -25.05 -13.72 -4.62
CA LEU A 33 -25.46 -14.44 -3.42
C LEU A 33 -24.32 -15.26 -2.82
N ASP A 34 -23.30 -15.52 -3.61
CA ASP A 34 -22.09 -16.25 -3.20
C ASP A 34 -21.38 -15.49 -2.09
N ALA A 35 -21.70 -15.93 -0.94
CA ALA A 35 -21.46 -15.19 0.25
C ALA A 35 -20.09 -15.29 0.77
N ASN A 36 -19.31 -16.04 0.42
CA ASN A 36 -17.92 -16.21 0.74
C ASN A 36 -17.36 -17.09 -0.38
N GLN A 37 -16.67 -16.49 -1.29
CA GLN A 37 -15.44 -17.14 -1.69
C GLN A 37 -14.65 -17.26 -0.37
N GLN A 38 -14.94 -18.30 0.37
CA GLN A 38 -14.19 -18.65 1.56
C GLN A 38 -12.87 -19.17 1.03
N TYR A 39 -11.95 -18.25 0.86
CA TYR A 39 -10.58 -18.62 0.53
C TYR A 39 -10.06 -19.46 1.70
N SER A 40 -9.79 -20.73 1.46
CA SER A 40 -9.31 -21.67 2.48
C SER A 40 -7.85 -21.37 2.82
N THR A 41 -7.12 -20.77 1.90
CA THR A 41 -5.70 -20.46 2.05
C THR A 41 -5.40 -18.98 1.79
N THR A 42 -4.26 -18.51 2.30
CA THR A 42 -3.72 -17.17 1.99
C THR A 42 -3.47 -17.00 0.50
N ALA A 43 -2.96 -18.03 -0.20
CA ALA A 43 -2.70 -18.00 -1.62
C ALA A 43 -3.97 -17.74 -2.43
N GLU A 44 -5.01 -18.58 -2.24
CA GLU A 44 -6.30 -18.38 -2.93
C GLU A 44 -6.91 -17.01 -2.67
N ARG A 45 -6.74 -16.47 -1.46
CA ARG A 45 -7.24 -15.13 -1.11
C ARG A 45 -6.49 -14.03 -1.85
N LEU A 46 -5.17 -14.14 -1.97
CA LEU A 46 -4.35 -13.19 -2.73
C LEU A 46 -4.71 -13.22 -4.21
N ASP A 47 -4.83 -14.41 -4.79
CA ASP A 47 -5.10 -14.60 -6.21
C ASP A 47 -6.55 -14.18 -6.57
N GLY A 48 -7.52 -14.58 -5.76
CA GLY A 48 -8.93 -14.27 -5.99
C GLY A 48 -9.36 -12.83 -5.64
N ARG A 49 -8.50 -12.04 -4.96
CA ARG A 49 -8.77 -10.64 -4.60
C ARG A 49 -7.73 -9.67 -5.11
N SER A 50 -7.16 -9.95 -6.23
CA SER A 50 -6.23 -9.05 -6.91
C SER A 50 -6.59 -8.89 -8.38
N ARG A 51 -6.12 -7.79 -8.99
CA ARG A 51 -6.23 -7.53 -10.42
C ARG A 51 -5.04 -6.74 -10.91
N TRP A 52 -4.69 -6.92 -12.17
CA TRP A 52 -3.68 -6.12 -12.83
C TRP A 52 -4.20 -4.71 -13.11
N GLU A 53 -3.42 -3.70 -12.71
CA GLU A 53 -3.74 -2.30 -12.92
C GLU A 53 -2.43 -1.47 -12.94
N GLY A 54 -2.14 -0.79 -14.06
CA GLY A 54 -0.97 0.08 -14.19
C GLY A 54 0.38 -0.58 -13.87
N GLY A 55 0.57 -1.84 -14.30
CA GLY A 55 1.79 -2.62 -14.01
C GLY A 55 1.89 -3.16 -12.58
N CYS A 56 0.86 -2.99 -11.75
CA CYS A 56 0.78 -3.52 -10.40
C CYS A 56 -0.27 -4.64 -10.31
N LEU A 57 -0.02 -5.64 -9.48
CA LEU A 57 -1.06 -6.56 -9.01
C LEU A 57 -1.73 -5.92 -7.78
N VAL A 58 -2.92 -5.33 -7.99
CA VAL A 58 -3.59 -4.50 -6.99
C VAL A 58 -4.61 -5.31 -6.20
N TRP A 59 -4.53 -5.24 -4.87
CA TRP A 59 -5.52 -5.82 -3.96
C TRP A 59 -6.88 -5.12 -4.09
N THR A 60 -7.93 -5.90 -4.33
CA THR A 60 -9.31 -5.42 -4.52
C THR A 60 -10.19 -5.53 -3.28
N GLY A 61 -9.72 -6.21 -2.22
CA GLY A 61 -10.45 -6.37 -0.97
C GLY A 61 -10.41 -5.13 -0.06
N ALA A 62 -10.72 -5.33 1.21
CA ALA A 62 -10.70 -4.26 2.22
C ALA A 62 -9.32 -3.60 2.32
N LYS A 63 -9.29 -2.28 2.60
CA LYS A 63 -8.06 -1.49 2.76
C LYS A 63 -8.06 -0.74 4.09
N SER A 64 -6.87 -0.54 4.66
CA SER A 64 -6.63 0.30 5.84
C SER A 64 -5.43 1.20 5.57
N ALA A 65 -5.61 2.52 5.63
CA ALA A 65 -4.61 3.52 5.25
C ALA A 65 -4.00 3.29 3.84
N GLY A 66 -4.82 2.78 2.90
CA GLY A 66 -4.41 2.43 1.53
C GLY A 66 -3.82 1.02 1.38
N TYR A 67 -3.42 0.35 2.44
CA TYR A 67 -2.90 -1.03 2.40
C TYR A 67 -4.02 -2.06 2.35
N GLY A 68 -3.87 -3.06 1.49
CA GLY A 68 -4.77 -4.21 1.45
C GLY A 68 -4.76 -4.98 2.77
N THR A 69 -5.94 -5.33 3.28
CA THR A 69 -6.05 -6.06 4.55
C THR A 69 -7.21 -7.05 4.55
N TRP A 70 -7.10 -8.08 5.43
CA TRP A 70 -8.23 -8.91 5.84
C TRP A 70 -8.11 -9.31 7.32
N SER A 71 -9.16 -9.87 7.88
CA SER A 71 -9.10 -10.52 9.19
C SER A 71 -8.92 -12.01 9.02
N ASP A 72 -7.93 -12.57 9.70
CA ASP A 72 -7.70 -14.00 9.79
C ASP A 72 -7.72 -14.42 11.25
N HIS A 73 -8.71 -15.25 11.64
CA HIS A 73 -8.94 -15.66 13.03
C HIS A 73 -8.87 -14.49 14.04
N GLY A 74 -9.49 -13.34 13.68
CA GLY A 74 -9.50 -12.14 14.52
C GLY A 74 -8.22 -11.29 14.44
N LYS A 75 -7.17 -11.75 13.79
CA LYS A 75 -5.93 -11.00 13.56
C LYS A 75 -5.96 -10.26 12.24
N LYS A 76 -5.49 -9.02 12.24
CA LYS A 76 -5.35 -8.21 11.01
C LYS A 76 -4.14 -8.66 10.22
N VAL A 77 -4.36 -9.08 8.97
CA VAL A 77 -3.31 -9.45 8.01
C VAL A 77 -3.21 -8.36 6.95
N TYR A 78 -2.00 -8.01 6.56
CA TYR A 78 -1.71 -7.09 5.46
C TYR A 78 -1.39 -7.87 4.19
N ALA A 79 -2.11 -7.59 3.09
CA ALA A 79 -2.02 -8.32 1.83
C ALA A 79 -0.61 -8.34 1.23
N HIS A 80 0.07 -7.18 1.20
CA HIS A 80 1.43 -7.08 0.68
C HIS A 80 2.45 -7.88 1.50
N ARG A 81 2.27 -7.95 2.84
CA ARG A 81 3.16 -8.77 3.68
C ARG A 81 2.97 -10.25 3.39
N ALA A 82 1.72 -10.70 3.34
CA ALA A 82 1.39 -12.09 3.02
C ALA A 82 1.83 -12.49 1.60
N ALA A 83 1.73 -11.57 0.62
CA ALA A 83 2.22 -11.80 -0.73
C ALA A 83 3.75 -11.94 -0.76
N TRP A 84 4.47 -11.08 -0.04
CA TRP A 84 5.93 -11.18 0.08
C TRP A 84 6.36 -12.48 0.78
N GLU A 85 5.70 -12.84 1.89
CA GLU A 85 5.98 -14.06 2.65
C GLU A 85 5.73 -15.34 1.86
N ARG A 86 4.75 -15.33 0.96
CA ARG A 86 4.46 -16.46 0.06
C ARG A 86 5.65 -16.82 -0.83
N GLU A 87 6.35 -15.82 -1.32
CA GLU A 87 7.45 -16.02 -2.28
C GLU A 87 8.84 -16.11 -1.59
N ASN A 88 9.00 -15.45 -0.44
CA ASN A 88 10.32 -15.26 0.19
C ASN A 88 10.44 -15.91 1.57
N GLY A 89 9.36 -16.50 2.10
CA GLY A 89 9.31 -17.00 3.47
C GLY A 89 9.09 -15.89 4.51
N ALA A 90 9.33 -16.18 5.77
CA ALA A 90 9.07 -15.25 6.87
C ALA A 90 9.82 -13.92 6.71
N ILE A 91 9.14 -12.82 7.00
CA ILE A 91 9.78 -11.48 7.01
C ILE A 91 10.81 -11.46 8.13
N PRO A 92 12.09 -11.14 7.83
CA PRO A 92 13.13 -11.10 8.84
C PRO A 92 12.83 -10.07 9.95
N ASP A 93 13.25 -10.37 11.17
CA ASP A 93 13.04 -9.52 12.33
C ASP A 93 13.54 -8.09 12.09
N GLY A 94 12.76 -7.11 12.54
CA GLY A 94 13.06 -5.69 12.36
C GLY A 94 12.92 -5.15 10.94
N LYS A 95 12.50 -5.99 9.97
CA LYS A 95 12.24 -5.54 8.59
C LYS A 95 10.78 -5.15 8.36
N HIS A 96 10.60 -4.21 7.46
CA HIS A 96 9.32 -3.75 6.93
C HIS A 96 9.25 -4.09 5.45
N ILE A 97 8.04 -4.35 4.94
CA ILE A 97 7.84 -4.51 3.51
C ILE A 97 7.54 -3.13 2.91
N ASP A 98 8.39 -2.71 2.00
CA ASP A 98 8.33 -1.45 1.26
C ASP A 98 7.85 -1.68 -0.18
N HIS A 99 7.14 -0.68 -0.74
CA HIS A 99 6.64 -0.70 -2.10
C HIS A 99 7.54 0.11 -3.03
N LEU A 100 8.21 -0.53 -3.96
CA LEU A 100 8.99 0.13 -5.01
C LEU A 100 8.11 1.03 -5.88
N CYS A 101 6.89 0.61 -6.16
CA CYS A 101 5.91 1.31 -6.99
C CYS A 101 5.11 2.39 -6.25
N TRP A 102 5.33 2.61 -4.95
CA TRP A 102 4.56 3.49 -4.04
C TRP A 102 3.05 3.22 -3.96
N ASN A 103 2.52 2.24 -4.68
CA ASN A 103 1.12 1.84 -4.58
C ASN A 103 0.95 0.91 -3.37
N ARG A 104 0.37 1.43 -2.29
CA ARG A 104 0.15 0.71 -1.02
C ARG A 104 -0.78 -0.51 -1.16
N ALA A 105 -1.60 -0.55 -2.21
CA ALA A 105 -2.49 -1.67 -2.49
C ALA A 105 -1.85 -2.73 -3.38
N CYS A 106 -0.65 -2.50 -3.89
CA CYS A 106 0.09 -3.46 -4.70
C CYS A 106 0.52 -4.66 -3.85
N ILE A 107 0.34 -5.86 -4.40
CA ILE A 107 0.77 -7.12 -3.80
C ILE A 107 1.72 -7.91 -4.70
N LEU A 108 2.21 -7.29 -5.78
CA LEU A 108 3.16 -7.90 -6.71
C LEU A 108 4.51 -8.09 -6.02
N PRO A 109 5.02 -9.32 -5.85
CA PRO A 109 6.26 -9.57 -5.09
C PRO A 109 7.47 -8.79 -5.61
N GLU A 110 7.61 -8.63 -6.93
CA GLU A 110 8.70 -7.90 -7.57
C GLU A 110 8.67 -6.40 -7.25
N HIS A 111 7.52 -5.87 -6.83
CA HIS A 111 7.35 -4.49 -6.36
C HIS A 111 7.53 -4.34 -4.84
N LEU A 112 7.83 -5.44 -4.13
CA LEU A 112 7.99 -5.47 -2.69
C LEU A 112 9.43 -5.80 -2.31
N ARG A 113 9.90 -5.22 -1.22
CA ARG A 113 11.21 -5.55 -0.65
C ARG A 113 11.22 -5.46 0.86
N ALA A 114 12.00 -6.32 1.51
CA ALA A 114 12.20 -6.26 2.95
C ALA A 114 13.34 -5.29 3.29
N VAL A 115 13.03 -4.24 4.04
CA VAL A 115 13.95 -3.15 4.39
C VAL A 115 13.86 -2.81 5.86
N THR A 116 14.90 -2.19 6.43
CA THR A 116 14.82 -1.56 7.75
C THR A 116 13.94 -0.30 7.68
N LYS A 117 13.48 0.19 8.83
CA LYS A 117 12.73 1.45 8.92
C LYS A 117 13.52 2.64 8.34
N ALA A 118 14.84 2.68 8.58
CA ALA A 118 15.71 3.74 8.07
C ALA A 118 15.84 3.70 6.53
N GLU A 119 15.89 2.49 5.96
CA GLU A 119 15.90 2.28 4.50
C GLU A 119 14.55 2.62 3.87
N ASN A 120 13.45 2.20 4.49
CA ASN A 120 12.09 2.53 4.04
C ASN A 120 11.85 4.05 3.99
N ASN A 121 12.37 4.78 4.97
CA ASN A 121 12.31 6.25 5.00
C ASN A 121 13.09 6.92 3.85
N GLN A 122 13.92 6.20 3.11
CA GLN A 122 14.58 6.71 1.91
C GLN A 122 13.69 6.65 0.67
N ASN A 123 12.70 5.75 0.64
CA ASN A 123 11.78 5.57 -0.47
C ASN A 123 10.55 6.48 -0.36
N LEU A 124 10.76 7.79 -0.36
CA LEU A 124 9.68 8.77 -0.38
C LEU A 124 9.44 9.25 -1.82
N GLN A 125 8.19 9.29 -2.24
CA GLN A 125 7.78 9.72 -3.58
C GLN A 125 8.10 11.20 -3.85
N GLY A 126 8.17 12.03 -2.80
CA GLY A 126 8.43 13.47 -2.92
C GLY A 126 8.85 14.11 -1.61
N ALA A 127 8.76 15.41 -1.55
CA ALA A 127 8.96 16.17 -0.32
C ALA A 127 7.84 15.88 0.69
N ARG A 128 8.12 16.14 1.97
CA ARG A 128 7.08 16.06 3.02
C ARG A 128 6.01 17.13 2.79
N ALA A 129 4.80 16.90 3.27
CA ALA A 129 3.69 17.84 3.13
C ALA A 129 3.95 19.21 3.78
N ASP A 130 4.83 19.26 4.80
CA ASP A 130 5.26 20.47 5.50
C ASP A 130 6.48 21.16 4.82
N SER A 131 6.92 20.69 3.65
CA SER A 131 8.03 21.28 2.93
C SER A 131 7.64 22.65 2.33
N THR A 132 8.37 23.70 2.69
CA THR A 132 8.14 25.04 2.16
C THR A 132 8.57 25.20 0.71
N THR A 133 9.41 24.30 0.21
CA THR A 133 9.95 24.35 -1.17
C THR A 133 9.27 23.34 -2.10
N GLY A 134 8.54 22.35 -1.55
CA GLY A 134 8.02 21.24 -2.33
C GLY A 134 9.09 20.27 -2.86
N ILE A 135 10.37 20.54 -2.61
CA ILE A 135 11.49 19.75 -3.11
C ILE A 135 12.22 19.07 -1.94
N ARG A 136 12.37 17.77 -2.04
CA ARG A 136 12.99 16.97 -0.98
C ARG A 136 14.47 17.29 -0.79
N GLY A 137 14.82 17.78 0.41
CA GLY A 137 16.18 18.10 0.79
C GLY A 137 16.66 19.49 0.38
N VAL A 138 15.76 20.33 -0.18
CA VAL A 138 16.05 21.72 -0.58
C VAL A 138 15.39 22.68 0.40
N HIS A 139 16.15 23.67 0.85
CA HIS A 139 15.71 24.68 1.83
C HIS A 139 16.07 26.09 1.34
N PHE A 140 15.10 26.99 1.31
CA PHE A 140 15.38 28.40 0.98
C PHE A 140 15.96 29.15 2.18
N ARG A 141 17.09 29.81 2.02
CA ARG A 141 17.75 30.63 3.04
C ARG A 141 17.42 32.10 2.83
N LYS A 142 16.44 32.62 3.55
CA LYS A 142 15.96 34.02 3.46
C LYS A 142 17.10 35.04 3.61
N LYS A 143 18.06 34.81 4.52
CA LYS A 143 19.17 35.75 4.75
C LYS A 143 20.09 35.94 3.53
N THR A 144 20.25 34.94 2.69
CA THR A 144 21.18 34.97 1.56
C THR A 144 20.49 34.95 0.20
N GLY A 145 19.18 34.76 0.14
CA GLY A 145 18.41 34.60 -1.10
C GLY A 145 18.78 33.33 -1.88
N LYS A 146 19.45 32.35 -1.25
CA LYS A 146 19.98 31.16 -1.92
C LYS A 146 19.32 29.87 -1.42
N TRP A 147 19.51 28.81 -2.18
CA TRP A 147 18.93 27.48 -1.94
C TRP A 147 19.97 26.54 -1.37
N MET A 148 19.77 26.07 -0.15
CA MET A 148 20.63 25.09 0.51
C MET A 148 20.11 23.66 0.29
N VAL A 149 21.01 22.76 -0.04
CA VAL A 149 20.71 21.34 -0.21
C VAL A 149 21.34 20.53 0.94
N THR A 150 20.49 19.70 1.55
CA THR A 150 20.90 18.69 2.55
C THR A 150 20.25 17.35 2.23
N VAL A 151 21.04 16.28 2.24
CA VAL A 151 20.55 14.92 1.96
C VAL A 151 21.05 13.98 3.05
N LYS A 152 20.12 13.25 3.69
CA LYS A 152 20.44 12.33 4.79
C LYS A 152 21.23 13.02 5.93
N GLY A 153 20.89 14.28 6.22
CA GLY A 153 21.58 15.09 7.22
C GLY A 153 22.94 15.65 6.78
N LYS A 154 23.44 15.29 5.59
CA LYS A 154 24.70 15.81 5.06
C LYS A 154 24.44 17.07 4.23
N TYR A 155 25.27 18.09 4.44
CA TYR A 155 25.31 19.28 3.61
C TYR A 155 25.87 18.93 2.23
N VAL A 156 25.20 19.38 1.16
CA VAL A 156 25.58 19.14 -0.24
C VAL A 156 26.11 20.42 -0.88
N GLY A 157 25.41 21.55 -0.68
CA GLY A 157 25.82 22.83 -1.27
C GLY A 157 24.79 23.93 -1.10
N ILE A 158 25.14 25.12 -1.62
CA ILE A 158 24.27 26.29 -1.76
C ILE A 158 24.26 26.70 -3.21
N TYR A 159 23.06 26.98 -3.76
CA TYR A 159 22.81 27.23 -5.18
C TYR A 159 22.07 28.55 -5.37
N ALA A 160 22.26 29.18 -6.51
CA ALA A 160 21.62 30.45 -6.83
C ALA A 160 20.14 30.24 -7.20
N THR A 161 19.84 29.16 -7.90
CA THR A 161 18.49 28.84 -8.38
C THR A 161 17.93 27.57 -7.73
N VAL A 162 16.60 27.47 -7.72
CA VAL A 162 15.90 26.28 -7.23
C VAL A 162 16.17 25.06 -8.11
N ASP A 163 16.28 25.25 -9.42
CA ASP A 163 16.52 24.17 -10.38
C ASP A 163 17.92 23.54 -10.21
N GLU A 164 18.93 24.37 -9.94
CA GLU A 164 20.28 23.87 -9.61
C GLU A 164 20.25 23.06 -8.30
N ALA A 165 19.56 23.59 -7.29
CA ALA A 165 19.43 22.93 -6.00
C ALA A 165 18.67 21.59 -6.13
N GLU A 166 17.63 21.53 -6.96
CA GLU A 166 16.88 20.29 -7.20
C GLU A 166 17.75 19.24 -7.89
N ARG A 167 18.44 19.61 -8.97
CA ARG A 167 19.38 18.69 -9.66
C ARG A 167 20.44 18.14 -8.70
N ALA A 168 21.04 19.02 -7.89
CA ALA A 168 22.01 18.62 -6.88
C ALA A 168 21.42 17.70 -5.81
N ALA A 169 20.21 17.97 -5.36
CA ALA A 169 19.49 17.12 -4.39
C ALA A 169 19.19 15.74 -4.96
N VAL A 170 18.75 15.65 -6.23
CA VAL A 170 18.52 14.38 -6.93
C VAL A 170 19.81 13.59 -7.07
N ALA A 171 20.88 14.20 -7.53
CA ALA A 171 22.19 13.55 -7.68
C ALA A 171 22.74 13.05 -6.35
N ALA A 172 22.67 13.87 -5.30
CA ALA A 172 23.10 13.49 -3.97
C ALA A 172 22.25 12.34 -3.37
N ARG A 173 20.92 12.31 -3.61
CA ARG A 173 20.07 11.20 -3.18
C ARG A 173 20.48 9.90 -3.87
N LYS A 174 20.68 9.92 -5.18
CA LYS A 174 21.13 8.74 -5.95
C LYS A 174 22.46 8.19 -5.44
N SER A 175 23.37 9.07 -5.04
CA SER A 175 24.68 8.67 -4.50
C SER A 175 24.63 8.19 -3.04
N LEU A 176 23.83 8.84 -2.17
CA LEU A 176 23.86 8.62 -0.73
C LEU A 176 22.75 7.70 -0.21
N MET A 177 21.72 7.42 -1.02
CA MET A 177 20.52 6.68 -0.63
C MET A 177 20.28 5.48 -1.54
N LYS A 178 20.69 4.30 -1.12
CA LYS A 178 20.54 3.04 -1.86
C LYS A 178 19.07 2.70 -2.18
N TYR A 179 18.14 3.14 -1.34
CA TYR A 179 16.72 2.74 -1.41
C TYR A 179 15.79 3.84 -1.92
N THR A 180 16.33 4.94 -2.45
CA THR A 180 15.51 5.96 -3.12
C THR A 180 15.17 5.53 -4.55
N GLN A 181 13.95 5.90 -5.02
CA GLN A 181 13.52 5.68 -6.41
C GLN A 181 13.63 6.98 -7.24
N ASN A 182 13.90 8.15 -6.61
CA ASN A 182 14.00 9.47 -7.22
C ASN A 182 15.14 10.32 -6.62
#